data_b82e47e9a7f40530daf865a01405d5af
#
_entry.id   b82e47e9a7f40530daf865a01405d5af
#
_cell.length_a   1.000
_cell.length_b   1.000
_cell.length_c   1.000
_cell.angle_alpha   90.00
_cell.angle_beta   90.00
_cell.angle_gamma   90.00
#
_symmetry.space_group_name_H-M   'P 1'
#
loop_
_entity.id
_entity.type
_entity.pdbx_description
1 polymer ?
#
loop_
_entity_poly.entity_id
_entity_poly.type
_entity_poly.pdbx_seq_one_letter_code
_entity_poly.pdbx_strand_id
1 'polypeptide(L)'
;MERSKRKRGGQPGNKNAKGHGGTGPPENKNAEKYGFFSKYLPDETKEIFDAIEHADPLDLLWHQIQIAYAAIVRAQRIAYVKDHQDRTINKIGEKDGETVSEERWEVQEAWDKQNNFLKAQARAQAELSRMIKQYDEML
;
A
#
# COMPACT_ATOMS: atom_id res chain seq x y z
N MET A 1 -6.90 38.40 47.24
CA MET A 1 -7.84 37.97 46.15
C MET A 1 -7.43 36.58 45.69
N GLU A 2 -8.15 35.60 46.17
CA GLU A 2 -7.85 34.18 45.91
C GLU A 2 -8.47 33.78 44.59
N ARG A 3 -7.64 33.38 43.60
CA ARG A 3 -8.09 32.88 42.27
C ARG A 3 -8.69 31.51 42.46
N SER A 4 -10.02 31.42 42.38
CA SER A 4 -10.80 30.19 42.31
C SER A 4 -10.22 29.29 41.20
N LYS A 5 -9.70 28.10 41.56
CA LYS A 5 -9.27 27.07 40.63
C LYS A 5 -10.49 26.54 39.84
N ARG A 6 -10.54 26.81 38.54
CA ARG A 6 -11.56 26.25 37.63
C ARG A 6 -11.48 24.71 37.68
N LYS A 7 -12.56 24.07 38.13
CA LYS A 7 -12.70 22.61 38.09
C LYS A 7 -12.65 22.15 36.62
N ARG A 8 -11.73 21.25 36.29
CA ARG A 8 -11.72 20.55 35.00
C ARG A 8 -12.89 19.54 35.01
N GLY A 9 -13.88 19.78 34.21
CA GLY A 9 -15.07 18.93 34.05
C GLY A 9 -16.19 19.73 33.39
N GLY A 10 -17.11 19.06 32.71
CA GLY A 10 -18.27 19.69 32.10
C GLY A 10 -19.07 20.42 33.16
N GLN A 11 -19.61 21.60 32.83
CA GLN A 11 -20.44 22.38 33.77
C GLN A 11 -21.69 21.57 34.18
N PRO A 12 -22.15 21.64 35.47
CA PRO A 12 -23.39 21.03 35.87
C PRO A 12 -24.53 21.53 34.98
N GLY A 13 -25.27 20.61 34.33
CA GLY A 13 -26.36 20.96 33.43
C GLY A 13 -25.98 21.10 31.96
N ASN A 14 -24.73 20.80 31.58
CA ASN A 14 -24.31 20.78 30.17
C ASN A 14 -25.03 19.65 29.40
N LYS A 15 -25.93 20.05 28.48
CA LYS A 15 -26.74 19.13 27.66
C LYS A 15 -26.14 18.87 26.28
N ASN A 16 -24.91 19.35 26.02
CA ASN A 16 -24.29 19.22 24.70
C ASN A 16 -24.02 17.77 24.27
N ALA A 17 -23.93 16.85 25.24
CA ALA A 17 -23.81 15.42 24.94
C ALA A 17 -25.16 14.69 24.86
N LYS A 18 -26.29 15.37 25.13
CA LYS A 18 -27.61 14.78 25.11
C LYS A 18 -28.07 14.61 23.66
N GLY A 19 -28.11 13.40 23.16
CA GLY A 19 -28.51 13.09 21.78
C GLY A 19 -27.34 12.78 20.83
N HIS A 20 -26.09 12.92 21.26
CA HIS A 20 -24.95 12.42 20.55
C HIS A 20 -24.57 11.00 21.02
N GLY A 21 -25.57 10.15 21.13
CA GLY A 21 -25.34 8.70 21.15
C GLY A 21 -24.64 8.32 19.87
N GLY A 22 -23.59 7.48 19.95
CA GLY A 22 -22.79 7.08 18.83
C GLY A 22 -23.65 6.72 17.61
N THR A 23 -23.30 7.25 16.46
CA THR A 23 -24.03 7.13 15.19
C THR A 23 -23.96 5.72 14.58
N GLY A 24 -23.45 4.75 15.30
CA GLY A 24 -23.40 3.35 14.86
C GLY A 24 -24.65 2.56 15.28
N PRO A 25 -25.03 1.51 14.53
CA PRO A 25 -26.07 0.58 14.96
C PRO A 25 -25.82 0.07 16.39
N PRO A 26 -26.85 -0.24 17.19
CA PRO A 26 -26.70 -0.66 18.59
C PRO A 26 -25.80 -1.88 18.83
N GLU A 27 -25.51 -2.67 17.80
CA GLU A 27 -24.65 -3.86 17.84
C GLU A 27 -23.36 -3.72 17.03
N ASN A 28 -22.93 -2.47 16.76
CA ASN A 28 -21.73 -2.23 15.98
C ASN A 28 -20.45 -2.59 16.76
N LYS A 29 -19.91 -3.78 16.51
CA LYS A 29 -18.67 -4.29 17.08
C LYS A 29 -17.41 -3.91 16.29
N ASN A 30 -17.53 -3.03 15.29
CA ASN A 30 -16.38 -2.66 14.43
C ASN A 30 -15.21 -2.06 15.23
N ALA A 31 -15.48 -1.27 16.27
CA ALA A 31 -14.45 -0.71 17.13
C ALA A 31 -13.77 -1.77 18.01
N GLU A 32 -14.52 -2.79 18.44
CA GLU A 32 -14.00 -3.94 19.18
C GLU A 32 -13.12 -4.82 18.30
N LYS A 33 -13.54 -5.06 17.05
CA LYS A 33 -12.88 -5.96 16.13
C LYS A 33 -11.67 -5.36 15.40
N TYR A 34 -11.78 -4.11 14.95
CA TYR A 34 -10.75 -3.43 14.14
C TYR A 34 -10.03 -2.32 14.90
N GLY A 35 -10.42 -2.02 16.15
CA GLY A 35 -9.80 -1.03 17.01
C GLY A 35 -9.69 0.34 16.37
N PHE A 36 -8.51 0.96 16.47
CA PHE A 36 -8.25 2.30 15.97
C PHE A 36 -8.52 2.45 14.45
N PHE A 37 -8.30 1.41 13.69
CA PHE A 37 -8.44 1.46 12.22
C PHE A 37 -9.88 1.35 11.72
N SER A 38 -10.84 1.00 12.58
CA SER A 38 -12.24 0.75 12.20
C SER A 38 -12.90 1.88 11.39
N LYS A 39 -12.47 3.13 11.62
CA LYS A 39 -12.99 4.32 10.94
C LYS A 39 -12.36 4.58 9.58
N TYR A 40 -11.18 4.02 9.34
CA TYR A 40 -10.35 4.35 8.17
C TYR A 40 -10.25 3.20 7.17
N LEU A 41 -10.71 2.01 7.55
CA LEU A 41 -10.68 0.86 6.65
C LEU A 41 -11.93 0.86 5.75
N PRO A 42 -11.75 0.79 4.42
CA PRO A 42 -12.84 0.49 3.49
C PRO A 42 -13.52 -0.85 3.85
N ASP A 43 -14.77 -1.00 3.49
CA ASP A 43 -15.54 -2.22 3.80
C ASP A 43 -14.92 -3.46 3.15
N GLU A 44 -14.42 -3.35 1.91
CA GLU A 44 -13.65 -4.40 1.24
C GLU A 44 -12.43 -4.84 2.06
N THR A 45 -11.72 -3.90 2.69
CA THR A 45 -10.57 -4.22 3.54
C THR A 45 -11.00 -4.95 4.81
N LYS A 46 -12.16 -4.63 5.38
CA LYS A 46 -12.70 -5.35 6.55
C LYS A 46 -13.04 -6.79 6.21
N GLU A 47 -13.64 -7.03 5.04
CA GLU A 47 -13.92 -8.39 4.55
C GLU A 47 -12.64 -9.22 4.41
N ILE A 48 -11.55 -8.61 3.92
CA ILE A 48 -10.24 -9.26 3.83
C ILE A 48 -9.70 -9.58 5.23
N PHE A 49 -9.79 -8.64 6.18
CA PHE A 49 -9.38 -8.89 7.57
C PHE A 49 -10.16 -10.05 8.20
N ASP A 50 -11.46 -10.10 7.98
CA ASP A 50 -12.32 -11.18 8.48
C ASP A 50 -11.91 -12.54 7.92
N ALA A 51 -11.54 -12.56 6.63
CA ALA A 51 -11.10 -13.79 5.96
C ALA A 51 -9.75 -14.31 6.48
N ILE A 52 -8.84 -13.42 6.93
CA ILE A 52 -7.49 -13.80 7.40
C ILE A 52 -7.36 -13.88 8.92
N GLU A 53 -8.41 -13.50 9.69
CA GLU A 53 -8.37 -13.43 11.17
C GLU A 53 -7.93 -14.74 11.81
N HIS A 54 -8.27 -15.87 11.21
CA HIS A 54 -7.95 -17.20 11.71
C HIS A 54 -6.87 -17.93 10.89
N ALA A 55 -6.23 -17.23 9.95
CA ALA A 55 -5.18 -17.84 9.13
C ALA A 55 -3.90 -18.05 9.96
N ASP A 56 -3.26 -19.19 9.77
CA ASP A 56 -1.95 -19.45 10.37
C ASP A 56 -0.91 -18.47 9.79
N PRO A 57 -0.07 -17.84 10.63
CA PRO A 57 1.03 -17.00 10.15
C PRO A 57 1.95 -17.70 9.14
N LEU A 58 2.13 -19.00 9.26
CA LEU A 58 2.93 -19.79 8.32
C LEU A 58 2.27 -19.85 6.94
N ASP A 59 0.95 -20.07 6.90
CA ASP A 59 0.18 -20.06 5.66
C ASP A 59 0.18 -18.67 5.00
N LEU A 60 0.05 -17.61 5.80
CA LEU A 60 0.12 -16.23 5.29
C LEU A 60 1.48 -15.94 4.66
N LEU A 61 2.57 -16.37 5.29
CA LEU A 61 3.92 -16.20 4.75
C LEU A 61 4.11 -17.03 3.48
N TRP A 62 3.59 -18.25 3.44
CA TRP A 62 3.62 -19.08 2.23
C TRP A 62 2.91 -18.44 1.05
N HIS A 63 1.72 -17.89 1.27
CA HIS A 63 1.00 -17.14 0.24
C HIS A 63 1.77 -15.91 -0.26
N GLN A 64 2.45 -15.18 0.63
CA GLN A 64 3.31 -14.06 0.22
C GLN A 64 4.48 -14.51 -0.65
N ILE A 65 5.12 -15.64 -0.33
CA ILE A 65 6.17 -16.25 -1.14
C ILE A 65 5.65 -16.58 -2.56
N GLN A 66 4.46 -17.19 -2.65
CA GLN A 66 3.85 -17.54 -3.94
C GLN A 66 3.53 -16.28 -4.77
N ILE A 67 2.96 -15.24 -4.15
CA ILE A 67 2.65 -13.97 -4.82
C ILE A 67 3.93 -13.29 -5.30
N ALA A 68 4.96 -13.22 -4.47
CA ALA A 68 6.25 -12.63 -4.82
C ALA A 68 6.91 -13.38 -5.98
N TYR A 69 6.92 -14.70 -5.96
CA TYR A 69 7.45 -15.50 -7.06
C TYR A 69 6.68 -15.31 -8.36
N ALA A 70 5.35 -15.33 -8.30
CA ALA A 70 4.50 -15.09 -9.46
C ALA A 70 4.73 -13.69 -10.06
N ALA A 71 4.92 -12.67 -9.20
CA ALA A 71 5.24 -11.30 -9.65
C ALA A 71 6.59 -11.23 -10.38
N ILE A 72 7.62 -11.94 -9.90
CA ILE A 72 8.93 -12.01 -10.55
C ILE A 72 8.79 -12.66 -11.94
N VAL A 73 8.08 -13.78 -12.05
CA VAL A 73 7.86 -14.47 -13.33
C VAL A 73 7.08 -13.60 -14.31
N ARG A 74 6.04 -12.89 -13.81
CA ARG A 74 5.26 -11.97 -14.65
C ARG A 74 6.10 -10.77 -15.11
N ALA A 75 6.94 -10.22 -14.24
CA ALA A 75 7.83 -9.11 -14.57
C ALA A 75 8.81 -9.47 -15.70
N GLN A 76 9.31 -10.69 -15.76
CA GLN A 76 10.16 -11.18 -16.85
C GLN A 76 9.45 -11.13 -18.21
N ARG A 77 8.14 -11.40 -18.26
CA ARG A 77 7.37 -11.33 -19.51
C ARG A 77 7.11 -9.89 -19.94
N ILE A 78 6.85 -9.00 -18.99
CA ILE A 78 6.52 -7.58 -19.26
C ILE A 78 7.77 -6.81 -19.67
N ALA A 79 8.89 -7.06 -18.98
CA ALA A 79 10.15 -6.34 -19.16
C ALA A 79 11.11 -7.03 -20.14
N TYR A 80 10.61 -7.97 -20.93
CA TYR A 80 11.43 -8.66 -21.93
C TYR A 80 11.96 -7.68 -22.98
N VAL A 81 13.29 -7.64 -23.12
CA VAL A 81 13.99 -6.88 -24.16
C VAL A 81 14.33 -7.84 -25.28
N LYS A 82 13.78 -7.59 -26.46
CA LYS A 82 13.87 -8.50 -27.61
C LYS A 82 15.27 -8.55 -28.19
N ASP A 83 15.88 -7.39 -28.41
CA ASP A 83 17.21 -7.21 -28.98
C ASP A 83 17.80 -5.84 -28.61
N HIS A 84 19.00 -5.55 -29.08
CA HIS A 84 19.71 -4.30 -28.82
C HIS A 84 19.05 -3.05 -29.45
N GLN A 85 18.12 -3.23 -30.39
CA GLN A 85 17.36 -2.15 -31.04
C GLN A 85 16.02 -1.88 -30.38
N ASP A 86 15.65 -2.66 -29.36
CA ASP A 86 14.40 -2.51 -28.61
C ASP A 86 14.46 -1.24 -27.74
N ARG A 87 14.08 -0.11 -28.33
CA ARG A 87 13.99 1.17 -27.64
C ARG A 87 12.55 1.62 -27.48
N THR A 88 12.30 2.34 -26.39
CA THR A 88 11.01 2.99 -26.14
C THR A 88 11.19 4.51 -26.19
N ILE A 89 10.35 5.18 -26.97
CA ILE A 89 10.36 6.63 -27.13
C ILE A 89 9.01 7.15 -26.64
N ASN A 90 9.01 7.95 -25.57
CA ASN A 90 7.83 8.53 -25.01
C ASN A 90 7.92 10.07 -25.08
N LYS A 91 6.83 10.73 -25.55
CA LYS A 91 6.72 12.18 -25.49
C LYS A 91 6.37 12.54 -24.04
N ILE A 92 7.29 13.26 -23.36
CA ILE A 92 7.14 13.61 -21.93
C ILE A 92 6.68 15.06 -21.71
N GLY A 93 6.68 15.87 -22.74
CA GLY A 93 6.21 17.26 -22.63
C GLY A 93 6.03 17.91 -24.00
N GLU A 94 5.09 18.85 -24.05
CA GLU A 94 4.84 19.72 -25.18
C GLU A 94 4.60 21.12 -24.65
N LYS A 95 5.30 22.10 -25.19
CA LYS A 95 5.02 23.52 -25.00
C LYS A 95 4.68 24.12 -26.35
N ASP A 96 3.47 24.64 -26.48
CA ASP A 96 3.04 25.37 -27.64
C ASP A 96 2.78 26.84 -27.23
N GLY A 97 3.56 27.74 -27.80
CA GLY A 97 3.46 29.18 -27.56
C GLY A 97 3.55 29.94 -28.89
N GLU A 98 3.12 31.20 -28.89
CA GLU A 98 3.03 32.05 -30.14
C GLU A 98 4.37 32.16 -30.89
N THR A 99 5.51 31.94 -30.24
CA THR A 99 6.85 32.09 -30.83
C THR A 99 7.78 30.90 -30.63
N VAL A 100 7.44 29.94 -29.78
CA VAL A 100 8.31 28.77 -29.46
C VAL A 100 7.46 27.51 -29.29
N SER A 101 7.74 26.51 -30.11
CA SER A 101 7.24 25.14 -29.94
C SER A 101 8.40 24.23 -29.45
N GLU A 102 8.24 23.60 -28.32
CA GLU A 102 9.24 22.67 -27.75
C GLU A 102 8.58 21.31 -27.45
N GLU A 103 9.15 20.26 -28.01
CA GLU A 103 8.76 18.90 -27.69
C GLU A 103 9.89 18.21 -26.92
N ARG A 104 9.54 17.52 -25.81
CA ARG A 104 10.49 16.73 -25.04
C ARG A 104 10.15 15.26 -25.16
N TRP A 105 11.17 14.49 -25.48
CA TRP A 105 11.08 13.05 -25.67
C TRP A 105 12.01 12.35 -24.70
N GLU A 106 11.53 11.28 -24.07
CA GLU A 106 12.35 10.34 -23.31
C GLU A 106 12.62 9.12 -24.17
N VAL A 107 13.88 8.76 -24.29
CA VAL A 107 14.34 7.58 -25.01
C VAL A 107 14.95 6.61 -24.01
N GLN A 108 14.40 5.40 -23.94
CA GLN A 108 14.99 4.30 -23.19
C GLN A 108 15.59 3.29 -24.16
N GLU A 109 16.90 3.20 -24.15
CA GLU A 109 17.63 2.22 -24.94
C GLU A 109 17.48 0.80 -24.37
N ALA A 110 17.64 -0.20 -25.20
CA ALA A 110 17.51 -1.61 -24.83
C ALA A 110 18.36 -1.99 -23.60
N TRP A 111 19.61 -1.52 -23.55
CA TRP A 111 20.53 -1.80 -22.45
C TRP A 111 20.13 -1.09 -21.13
N ASP A 112 19.53 0.10 -21.17
CA ASP A 112 18.99 0.79 -20.00
C ASP A 112 17.79 0.03 -19.44
N LYS A 113 16.88 -0.39 -20.31
CA LYS A 113 15.71 -1.20 -19.94
C LYS A 113 16.15 -2.49 -19.27
N GLN A 114 17.10 -3.18 -19.87
CA GLN A 114 17.66 -4.44 -19.36
C GLN A 114 18.36 -4.25 -18.01
N ASN A 115 19.18 -3.21 -17.88
CA ASN A 115 19.89 -2.90 -16.62
C ASN A 115 18.91 -2.57 -15.48
N ASN A 116 17.90 -1.73 -15.75
CA ASN A 116 16.88 -1.40 -14.78
C ASN A 116 16.07 -2.64 -14.34
N PHE A 117 15.73 -3.49 -15.29
CA PHE A 117 15.05 -4.75 -15.01
C PHE A 117 15.89 -5.68 -14.14
N LEU A 118 17.18 -5.89 -14.49
CA LEU A 118 18.07 -6.76 -13.71
C LEU A 118 18.26 -6.25 -12.28
N LYS A 119 18.38 -4.94 -12.07
CA LYS A 119 18.45 -4.35 -10.73
C LYS A 119 17.17 -4.59 -9.91
N ALA A 120 16.01 -4.40 -10.53
CA ALA A 120 14.72 -4.64 -9.89
C ALA A 120 14.54 -6.14 -9.58
N GLN A 121 14.89 -7.00 -10.50
CA GLN A 121 14.83 -8.46 -10.34
C GLN A 121 15.74 -8.94 -9.20
N ALA A 122 16.96 -8.44 -9.12
CA ALA A 122 17.90 -8.81 -8.06
C ALA A 122 17.35 -8.46 -6.67
N ARG A 123 16.71 -7.29 -6.52
CA ARG A 123 16.05 -6.89 -5.27
C ARG A 123 14.87 -7.79 -4.93
N ALA A 124 14.02 -8.09 -5.91
CA ALA A 124 12.86 -8.96 -5.70
C ALA A 124 13.27 -10.40 -5.33
N GLN A 125 14.32 -10.93 -5.95
CA GLN A 125 14.86 -12.25 -5.64
C GLN A 125 15.52 -12.30 -4.25
N ALA A 126 16.20 -11.23 -3.84
CA ALA A 126 16.77 -11.14 -2.49
C ALA A 126 15.67 -11.13 -1.42
N GLU A 127 14.56 -10.41 -1.66
CA GLU A 127 13.42 -10.40 -0.76
C GLU A 127 12.73 -11.77 -0.69
N LEU A 128 12.51 -12.39 -1.84
CA LEU A 128 11.95 -13.74 -1.92
C LEU A 128 12.81 -14.75 -1.13
N SER A 129 14.13 -14.69 -1.29
CA SER A 129 15.05 -15.58 -0.56
C SER A 129 14.98 -15.35 0.95
N ARG A 130 14.77 -14.11 1.40
CA ARG A 130 14.59 -13.78 2.81
C ARG A 130 13.30 -14.36 3.37
N MET A 131 12.18 -14.23 2.62
CA MET A 131 10.90 -14.82 3.02
C MET A 131 10.97 -16.35 3.08
N ILE A 132 11.63 -17.00 2.13
CA ILE A 132 11.83 -18.48 2.14
C ILE A 132 12.62 -18.88 3.39
N LYS A 133 13.71 -18.18 3.69
CA LYS A 133 14.50 -18.46 4.90
C LYS A 133 13.67 -18.28 6.17
N GLN A 134 12.87 -17.21 6.24
CA GLN A 134 11.97 -16.98 7.38
C GLN A 134 10.93 -18.09 7.50
N TYR A 135 10.40 -18.59 6.40
CA TYR A 135 9.46 -19.71 6.37
C TYR A 135 10.11 -20.97 6.93
N ASP A 136 11.33 -21.29 6.49
CA ASP A 136 12.08 -22.46 6.99
C ASP A 136 12.40 -22.34 8.49
N GLU A 137 12.64 -21.14 9.01
CA GLU A 137 12.88 -20.90 10.43
C GLU A 137 11.60 -21.03 11.29
N MET A 138 10.42 -20.93 10.68
CA MET A 138 9.13 -21.05 11.37
C MET A 138 8.56 -22.48 11.35
N LEU A 139 9.09 -23.37 10.50
CA LEU A 139 8.71 -24.78 10.45
C LEU A 139 9.23 -25.54 11.68
#